data_e44fe42e05fd273a1d64f913aee7f306
#
_entry.id   e44fe42e05fd273a1d64f913aee7f306
#
_cell.length_a   1.000
_cell.length_b   1.000
_cell.length_c   1.000
_cell.angle_alpha   90.00
_cell.angle_beta   90.00
_cell.angle_gamma   90.00
#
_symmetry.space_group_name_H-M   'P 1'
#
loop_
_entity.id
_entity.type
_entity.pdbx_description
1 polymer ?
#
loop_
_entity_poly.entity_id
_entity_poly.type
_entity_poly.pdbx_seq_one_letter_code
_entity_poly.pdbx_strand_id
1 'polypeptide(L)'
;MQERFPVGYEYHVNTRVDLSGTLSLPAEKDKPAPKPLSVRGTSAIEYDERVLDVAQDGQVRKTARLCRRTDFRRTVGDRPQEHSLRPQVRRLILLRHQNKEVPFSPDGPLTWGEIDLVRTDVFTPALTGLLADHPIRVGDRWSATQAAIQELTDLERIEEGSLECRLDQFITLEKRRHARVSFRGTVRGANEDGPNRQELEGYFYFDLESNHLSYLFLRGKHSMLDKDGKEVGRIEGRFVLTRQAHTRSTELSESTLKSVAMEPNADNTLLLYDNPDLGVRFLYARRWHVAGVRGTQVALDSADGSGILLTLDPLTRAATGERFLAESRDWLSKQQARLLRVDAPRTVRSSPILEHFALEAEMGKQKFVMDYYVTRQSKGGATIAARLLPRDLAALQKEVERLAVSVAITRDQVDKPAK
;
A
#
# COMPACT_ATOMS: atom_id res chain seq x y z
N MET A 1 -5.51 31.11 12.49
CA MET A 1 -6.06 29.75 12.66
C MET A 1 -4.88 28.85 12.96
N GLN A 2 -4.91 28.10 14.05
CA GLN A 2 -3.81 27.18 14.41
C GLN A 2 -4.43 25.92 14.99
N GLU A 3 -4.09 24.78 14.39
CA GLU A 3 -4.50 23.47 14.89
C GLU A 3 -3.30 22.72 15.45
N ARG A 4 -3.49 21.96 16.52
CA ARG A 4 -2.45 21.18 17.18
C ARG A 4 -2.94 19.76 17.43
N PHE A 5 -2.06 18.80 17.28
CA PHE A 5 -2.30 17.39 17.50
C PHE A 5 -1.40 16.87 18.63
N PRO A 6 -1.70 17.19 19.91
CA PRO A 6 -0.89 16.68 21.00
C PRO A 6 -1.04 15.17 21.17
N VAL A 7 -0.05 14.52 21.78
CA VAL A 7 -0.13 13.09 22.14
C VAL A 7 -1.39 12.84 22.97
N GLY A 8 -2.13 11.79 22.64
CA GLY A 8 -3.41 11.44 23.25
C GLY A 8 -4.63 12.16 22.66
N TYR A 9 -4.45 13.06 21.69
CA TYR A 9 -5.57 13.71 21.01
C TYR A 9 -6.33 12.70 20.15
N GLU A 10 -7.65 12.66 20.31
CA GLU A 10 -8.53 11.77 19.56
C GLU A 10 -9.53 12.58 18.73
N TYR A 11 -9.81 12.08 17.54
CA TYR A 11 -10.78 12.65 16.61
C TYR A 11 -11.41 11.57 15.72
N HIS A 12 -12.59 11.88 15.19
CA HIS A 12 -13.33 11.05 14.26
C HIS A 12 -13.28 11.66 12.86
N VAL A 13 -13.09 10.83 11.84
CA VAL A 13 -13.00 11.23 10.43
C VAL A 13 -13.96 10.42 9.59
N ASN A 14 -14.63 11.09 8.67
CA ASN A 14 -15.38 10.45 7.58
C ASN A 14 -14.96 11.10 6.27
N THR A 15 -14.52 10.26 5.30
CA THR A 15 -14.16 10.70 3.97
C THR A 15 -15.00 10.03 2.90
N ARG A 16 -15.24 10.75 1.81
CA ARG A 16 -15.91 10.24 0.60
C ARG A 16 -15.19 10.72 -0.63
N VAL A 17 -14.98 9.81 -1.57
CA VAL A 17 -14.42 10.10 -2.88
C VAL A 17 -15.37 9.60 -3.95
N ASP A 18 -15.59 10.42 -4.97
CA ASP A 18 -16.20 10.03 -6.24
C ASP A 18 -15.25 10.42 -7.35
N LEU A 19 -14.86 9.50 -8.21
CA LEU A 19 -13.96 9.77 -9.33
C LEU A 19 -14.45 9.15 -10.63
N SER A 20 -14.10 9.80 -11.74
CA SER A 20 -14.34 9.29 -13.08
C SER A 20 -13.27 9.80 -14.04
N GLY A 21 -13.02 9.05 -15.11
CA GLY A 21 -12.03 9.48 -16.09
C GLY A 21 -11.73 8.44 -17.15
N THR A 22 -10.58 8.58 -17.78
CA THR A 22 -10.09 7.70 -18.83
C THR A 22 -8.60 7.47 -18.71
N LEU A 23 -8.16 6.26 -19.06
CA LEU A 23 -6.76 5.84 -19.16
C LEU A 23 -6.48 5.39 -20.58
N SER A 24 -5.44 5.93 -21.20
CA SER A 24 -4.94 5.46 -22.48
C SER A 24 -3.85 4.42 -22.25
N LEU A 25 -4.00 3.25 -22.82
CA LEU A 25 -2.94 2.24 -22.82
C LEU A 25 -1.87 2.62 -23.88
N PRO A 26 -0.58 2.33 -23.62
CA PRO A 26 0.46 2.54 -24.60
C PRO A 26 0.15 1.74 -25.87
N ALA A 27 0.33 2.34 -27.04
CA ALA A 27 0.19 1.66 -28.30
C ALA A 27 1.34 0.65 -28.45
N GLU A 28 1.03 -0.58 -28.83
CA GLU A 28 2.05 -1.54 -29.28
C GLU A 28 2.60 -1.08 -30.63
N LYS A 29 3.90 -1.33 -30.82
CA LYS A 29 4.57 -1.01 -32.10
C LYS A 29 3.81 -1.69 -33.24
N ASP A 30 3.48 -0.92 -34.28
CA ASP A 30 2.75 -1.36 -35.47
C ASP A 30 1.26 -1.75 -35.29
N LYS A 31 0.65 -1.40 -34.14
CA LYS A 31 -0.79 -1.59 -33.93
C LYS A 31 -1.50 -0.23 -33.70
N PRO A 32 -2.78 -0.11 -34.09
CA PRO A 32 -3.55 1.09 -33.78
C PRO A 32 -3.65 1.27 -32.26
N ALA A 33 -3.63 2.54 -31.81
CA ALA A 33 -3.77 2.85 -30.39
C ALA A 33 -5.06 2.22 -29.83
N PRO A 34 -4.98 1.51 -28.71
CA PRO A 34 -6.16 0.91 -28.07
C PRO A 34 -7.13 2.01 -27.63
N LYS A 35 -8.42 1.70 -27.57
CA LYS A 35 -9.43 2.63 -27.05
C LYS A 35 -9.11 2.94 -25.60
N PRO A 36 -9.24 4.20 -25.17
CA PRO A 36 -9.09 4.57 -23.78
C PRO A 36 -10.05 3.77 -22.87
N LEU A 37 -9.56 3.31 -21.75
CA LEU A 37 -10.36 2.62 -20.74
C LEU A 37 -11.11 3.66 -19.89
N SER A 38 -12.40 3.48 -19.68
CA SER A 38 -13.14 4.28 -18.72
C SER A 38 -12.74 3.89 -17.29
N VAL A 39 -12.65 4.88 -16.41
CA VAL A 39 -12.40 4.68 -14.98
C VAL A 39 -13.57 5.30 -14.22
N ARG A 40 -14.10 4.56 -13.25
CA ARG A 40 -15.05 5.09 -12.25
C ARG A 40 -14.68 4.52 -10.90
N GLY A 41 -14.80 5.33 -9.86
CA GLY A 41 -14.51 4.87 -8.50
C GLY A 41 -15.27 5.64 -7.46
N THR A 42 -15.54 4.96 -6.35
CA THR A 42 -16.11 5.56 -5.14
C THR A 42 -15.37 5.00 -3.93
N SER A 43 -15.13 5.84 -2.93
CA SER A 43 -14.60 5.42 -1.64
C SER A 43 -15.38 6.07 -0.51
N ALA A 44 -15.59 5.32 0.59
CA ALA A 44 -16.13 5.84 1.83
C ALA A 44 -15.33 5.22 2.99
N ILE A 45 -14.62 6.06 3.72
CA ILE A 45 -13.77 5.64 4.84
C ILE A 45 -14.23 6.41 6.09
N GLU A 46 -14.39 5.68 7.20
CA GLU A 46 -14.78 6.22 8.50
C GLU A 46 -13.91 5.58 9.58
N TYR A 47 -13.31 6.41 10.44
CA TYR A 47 -12.42 5.93 11.50
C TYR A 47 -12.34 6.89 12.68
N ASP A 48 -11.99 6.32 13.83
CA ASP A 48 -11.47 7.06 14.97
C ASP A 48 -9.94 7.01 14.94
N GLU A 49 -9.29 8.10 15.29
CA GLU A 49 -7.82 8.19 15.31
C GLU A 49 -7.32 8.84 16.60
N ARG A 50 -6.24 8.29 17.15
CA ARG A 50 -5.53 8.79 18.31
C ARG A 50 -4.08 9.06 17.97
N VAL A 51 -3.60 10.25 18.33
CA VAL A 51 -2.19 10.63 18.20
C VAL A 51 -1.36 9.92 19.27
N LEU A 52 -0.30 9.22 18.85
CA LEU A 52 0.59 8.45 19.72
C LEU A 52 1.96 9.09 19.88
N ASP A 53 2.47 9.74 18.84
CA ASP A 53 3.79 10.37 18.86
C ASP A 53 3.82 11.62 17.97
N VAL A 54 4.54 12.64 18.46
CA VAL A 54 4.69 13.94 17.83
C VAL A 54 6.15 14.37 17.89
N ALA A 55 6.70 14.82 16.77
CA ALA A 55 8.05 15.36 16.71
C ALA A 55 8.17 16.70 17.43
N GLN A 56 9.40 17.14 17.67
CA GLN A 56 9.69 18.43 18.33
C GLN A 56 9.15 19.63 17.54
N ASP A 57 9.05 19.52 16.23
CA ASP A 57 8.49 20.52 15.32
C ASP A 57 6.94 20.50 15.27
N GLY A 58 6.30 19.62 16.03
CA GLY A 58 4.84 19.47 16.08
C GLY A 58 4.25 18.54 15.02
N GLN A 59 5.07 17.92 14.16
CA GLN A 59 4.57 16.96 13.19
C GLN A 59 4.18 15.64 13.84
N VAL A 60 3.00 15.12 13.52
CA VAL A 60 2.54 13.81 13.99
C VAL A 60 3.32 12.71 13.28
N ARG A 61 3.97 11.84 14.05
CA ARG A 61 4.79 10.74 13.55
C ARG A 61 4.10 9.38 13.66
N LYS A 62 3.20 9.23 14.62
CA LYS A 62 2.53 7.96 14.87
C LYS A 62 1.11 8.19 15.33
N THR A 63 0.19 7.41 14.76
CA THR A 63 -1.22 7.38 15.20
C THR A 63 -1.69 5.93 15.34
N ALA A 64 -2.71 5.73 16.17
CA ALA A 64 -3.54 4.53 16.17
C ALA A 64 -4.89 4.88 15.56
N ARG A 65 -5.28 4.14 14.52
CA ARG A 65 -6.54 4.31 13.79
C ARG A 65 -7.43 3.09 13.98
N LEU A 66 -8.70 3.31 14.27
CA LEU A 66 -9.72 2.27 14.31
C LEU A 66 -10.71 2.49 13.18
N CYS A 67 -10.61 1.71 12.13
CA CYS A 67 -11.49 1.79 10.97
C CYS A 67 -12.87 1.23 11.29
N ARG A 68 -13.91 2.08 11.15
CA ARG A 68 -15.32 1.72 11.31
C ARG A 68 -15.92 1.26 10.00
N ARG A 69 -15.53 1.93 8.92
CA ARG A 69 -15.96 1.66 7.56
C ARG A 69 -14.83 1.89 6.58
N THR A 70 -14.69 1.01 5.60
CA THR A 70 -13.69 1.13 4.53
C THR A 70 -14.25 0.49 3.27
N ASP A 71 -15.03 1.23 2.52
CA ASP A 71 -15.61 0.77 1.26
C ASP A 71 -14.86 1.43 0.11
N PHE A 72 -14.35 0.62 -0.79
CA PHE A 72 -13.71 1.08 -2.01
C PHE A 72 -14.24 0.26 -3.20
N ARG A 73 -14.70 0.96 -4.22
CA ARG A 73 -15.17 0.36 -5.47
C ARG A 73 -14.56 1.11 -6.64
N ARG A 74 -13.97 0.38 -7.55
CA ARG A 74 -13.43 0.94 -8.79
C ARG A 74 -13.76 0.03 -9.96
N THR A 75 -14.04 0.64 -11.12
CA THR A 75 -14.16 -0.08 -12.39
C THR A 75 -13.19 0.54 -13.39
N VAL A 76 -12.35 -0.27 -14.02
CA VAL A 76 -11.43 0.14 -15.08
C VAL A 76 -11.76 -0.68 -16.32
N GLY A 77 -12.26 -0.02 -17.37
CA GLY A 77 -12.92 -0.70 -18.48
C GLY A 77 -14.13 -1.48 -17.99
N ASP A 78 -14.11 -2.81 -18.17
CA ASP A 78 -15.15 -3.74 -17.73
C ASP A 78 -14.76 -4.54 -16.47
N ARG A 79 -13.66 -4.17 -15.79
CA ARG A 79 -13.13 -4.90 -14.63
C ARG A 79 -13.50 -4.19 -13.33
N PRO A 80 -14.48 -4.71 -12.58
CA PRO A 80 -14.80 -4.18 -11.26
C PRO A 80 -13.75 -4.66 -10.25
N GLN A 81 -13.45 -3.79 -9.28
CA GLN A 81 -12.59 -4.05 -8.13
C GLN A 81 -13.30 -3.53 -6.89
N GLU A 82 -13.42 -4.35 -5.88
CA GLU A 82 -13.97 -3.98 -4.57
C GLU A 82 -12.97 -4.37 -3.50
N HIS A 83 -12.68 -3.45 -2.60
CA HIS A 83 -11.78 -3.67 -1.48
C HIS A 83 -12.40 -3.13 -0.21
N SER A 84 -12.21 -3.86 0.87
CA SER A 84 -12.55 -3.43 2.22
C SER A 84 -11.51 -3.98 3.18
N LEU A 85 -11.36 -3.32 4.31
CA LEU A 85 -10.48 -3.81 5.36
C LEU A 85 -11.17 -4.99 6.08
N ARG A 86 -10.45 -6.10 6.23
CA ARG A 86 -10.97 -7.26 6.95
C ARG A 86 -11.27 -6.90 8.42
N PRO A 87 -12.38 -7.41 9.00
CA PRO A 87 -12.75 -7.12 10.38
C PRO A 87 -11.65 -7.36 11.42
N GLN A 88 -10.77 -8.33 11.17
CA GLN A 88 -9.68 -8.72 12.07
C GLN A 88 -8.54 -7.68 12.14
N VAL A 89 -8.39 -6.82 11.13
CA VAL A 89 -7.27 -5.87 11.02
C VAL A 89 -7.72 -4.41 11.02
N ARG A 90 -8.88 -4.12 11.61
CA ARG A 90 -9.46 -2.76 11.65
C ARG A 90 -8.66 -1.77 12.48
N ARG A 91 -7.86 -2.25 13.44
CA ARG A 91 -6.96 -1.41 14.21
C ARG A 91 -5.63 -1.34 13.49
N LEU A 92 -5.21 -0.13 13.17
CA LEU A 92 -3.99 0.17 12.43
C LEU A 92 -3.09 1.06 13.27
N ILE A 93 -1.80 0.85 13.13
CA ILE A 93 -0.76 1.79 13.55
C ILE A 93 -0.20 2.41 12.28
N LEU A 94 -0.24 3.72 12.20
CA LEU A 94 0.30 4.47 11.08
C LEU A 94 1.57 5.17 11.55
N LEU A 95 2.69 4.80 10.95
CA LEU A 95 3.98 5.47 11.14
C LEU A 95 4.25 6.36 9.96
N ARG A 96 4.68 7.58 10.23
CA ARG A 96 5.03 8.53 9.20
C ARG A 96 6.46 9.01 9.36
N HIS A 97 7.24 8.81 8.33
CA HIS A 97 8.63 9.28 8.26
C HIS A 97 8.88 9.89 6.89
N GLN A 98 9.23 11.18 6.83
CA GLN A 98 9.54 11.90 5.59
C GLN A 98 8.48 11.68 4.49
N ASN A 99 7.22 11.89 4.78
CA ASN A 99 6.06 11.68 3.89
C ASN A 99 5.79 10.22 3.44
N LYS A 100 6.57 9.26 3.94
CA LYS A 100 6.26 7.85 3.75
C LYS A 100 5.42 7.32 4.91
N GLU A 101 4.31 6.70 4.56
CA GLU A 101 3.44 6.06 5.53
C GLU A 101 3.68 4.55 5.56
N VAL A 102 3.84 4.01 6.75
CA VAL A 102 3.98 2.57 6.98
C VAL A 102 2.82 2.11 7.88
N PRO A 103 1.67 1.76 7.29
CA PRO A 103 0.56 1.20 8.05
C PRO A 103 0.84 -0.26 8.39
N PHE A 104 0.51 -0.69 9.61
CA PHE A 104 0.45 -2.10 9.98
C PHE A 104 -0.66 -2.33 11.00
N SER A 105 -1.17 -3.55 11.07
CA SER A 105 -2.13 -3.90 12.11
C SER A 105 -1.45 -4.76 13.19
N PRO A 106 -1.61 -4.41 14.46
CA PRO A 106 -1.15 -5.24 15.56
C PRO A 106 -1.98 -6.53 15.72
N ASP A 107 -3.13 -6.60 15.07
CA ASP A 107 -4.08 -7.70 15.19
C ASP A 107 -3.91 -8.76 14.08
N GLY A 108 -3.02 -8.50 13.11
CA GLY A 108 -2.68 -9.45 12.05
C GLY A 108 -2.06 -8.79 10.82
N PRO A 109 -1.55 -9.60 9.88
CA PRO A 109 -0.91 -9.09 8.68
C PRO A 109 -1.95 -8.50 7.71
N LEU A 110 -1.61 -7.35 7.11
CA LEU A 110 -2.41 -6.71 6.06
C LEU A 110 -2.13 -7.38 4.70
N THR A 111 -3.11 -7.39 3.82
CA THR A 111 -2.88 -7.63 2.39
C THR A 111 -2.36 -6.36 1.71
N TRP A 112 -1.78 -6.49 0.51
CA TRP A 112 -1.38 -5.31 -0.27
C TRP A 112 -2.57 -4.41 -0.58
N GLY A 113 -3.71 -4.98 -0.98
CA GLY A 113 -4.93 -4.19 -1.24
C GLY A 113 -5.48 -3.45 -0.02
N GLU A 114 -5.28 -3.98 1.19
CA GLU A 114 -5.62 -3.28 2.44
C GLU A 114 -4.66 -2.11 2.72
N ILE A 115 -3.37 -2.25 2.38
CA ILE A 115 -2.42 -1.15 2.45
C ILE A 115 -2.77 -0.04 1.47
N ASP A 116 -3.05 -0.40 0.21
CA ASP A 116 -3.45 0.58 -0.81
C ASP A 116 -4.71 1.33 -0.37
N LEU A 117 -5.70 0.61 0.19
CA LEU A 117 -6.91 1.22 0.71
C LEU A 117 -6.63 2.25 1.82
N VAL A 118 -5.74 1.93 2.76
CA VAL A 118 -5.35 2.85 3.84
C VAL A 118 -4.60 4.06 3.29
N ARG A 119 -3.72 3.87 2.33
CA ARG A 119 -2.91 4.92 1.69
C ARG A 119 -3.72 5.86 0.79
N THR A 120 -4.91 5.45 0.33
CA THR A 120 -5.80 6.33 -0.46
C THR A 120 -6.51 7.39 0.39
N ASP A 121 -6.44 7.28 1.71
CA ASP A 121 -7.01 8.27 2.63
C ASP A 121 -6.01 9.39 2.93
N VAL A 122 -6.53 10.57 3.24
CA VAL A 122 -5.72 11.74 3.59
C VAL A 122 -5.31 11.68 5.05
N PHE A 123 -4.01 11.85 5.32
CA PHE A 123 -3.51 11.99 6.68
C PHE A 123 -3.87 13.37 7.25
N THR A 124 -4.93 13.44 8.01
CA THR A 124 -5.55 14.69 8.47
C THR A 124 -4.61 15.66 9.19
N PRO A 125 -3.59 15.25 9.99
CA PRO A 125 -2.63 16.17 10.58
C PRO A 125 -1.80 16.97 9.55
N ALA A 126 -1.55 16.43 8.36
CA ALA A 126 -0.82 17.16 7.32
C ALA A 126 -1.63 18.33 6.73
N LEU A 127 -2.98 18.30 6.85
CA LEU A 127 -3.85 19.37 6.38
C LEU A 127 -3.67 20.69 7.16
N THR A 128 -2.97 20.68 8.31
CA THR A 128 -2.58 21.92 9.00
C THR A 128 -1.76 22.86 8.13
N GLY A 129 -1.05 22.31 7.14
CA GLY A 129 -0.31 23.09 6.15
C GLY A 129 -1.20 23.90 5.17
N LEU A 130 -2.51 23.74 5.21
CA LEU A 130 -3.48 24.61 4.53
C LEU A 130 -3.77 25.90 5.33
N LEU A 131 -3.42 25.94 6.62
CA LEU A 131 -3.67 27.06 7.51
C LEU A 131 -2.56 28.10 7.40
N ALA A 132 -2.91 29.38 7.55
CA ALA A 132 -1.92 30.45 7.63
C ALA A 132 -1.12 30.35 8.95
N ASP A 133 0.18 30.55 8.88
CA ASP A 133 1.11 30.58 10.02
C ASP A 133 1.19 31.93 10.74
N HIS A 134 0.48 32.94 10.20
CA HIS A 134 0.42 34.31 10.71
C HIS A 134 -1.05 34.78 10.89
N PRO A 135 -1.27 35.86 11.63
CA PRO A 135 -2.61 36.48 11.72
C PRO A 135 -3.10 36.96 10.36
N ILE A 136 -4.37 36.64 10.04
CA ILE A 136 -5.00 36.97 8.75
C ILE A 136 -6.36 37.66 8.93
N ARG A 137 -6.77 38.39 7.92
CA ARG A 137 -8.07 39.08 7.78
C ARG A 137 -8.85 38.48 6.60
N VAL A 138 -10.14 38.69 6.60
CA VAL A 138 -10.97 38.35 5.44
C VAL A 138 -10.42 39.02 4.17
N GLY A 139 -10.21 38.23 3.12
CA GLY A 139 -9.61 38.62 1.86
C GLY A 139 -8.11 38.28 1.73
N ASP A 140 -7.41 38.05 2.83
CA ASP A 140 -5.98 37.69 2.80
C ASP A 140 -5.75 36.34 2.13
N ARG A 141 -4.57 36.23 1.51
CA ARG A 141 -4.13 35.06 0.75
C ARG A 141 -2.79 34.57 1.25
N TRP A 142 -2.57 33.26 1.17
CA TRP A 142 -1.30 32.62 1.49
C TRP A 142 -1.13 31.34 0.67
N SER A 143 0.06 30.81 0.62
CA SER A 143 0.35 29.52 -0.02
C SER A 143 0.24 28.39 0.99
N ALA A 144 -0.37 27.28 0.59
CA ALA A 144 -0.31 26.03 1.35
C ALA A 144 1.13 25.52 1.41
N THR A 145 1.47 24.78 2.45
CA THR A 145 2.79 24.13 2.57
C THR A 145 2.92 23.00 1.56
N GLN A 146 4.16 22.70 1.18
CA GLN A 146 4.46 21.59 0.27
C GLN A 146 3.92 20.25 0.81
N ALA A 147 4.03 20.00 2.11
CA ALA A 147 3.51 18.79 2.75
C ALA A 147 2.00 18.63 2.60
N ALA A 148 1.22 19.71 2.76
CA ALA A 148 -0.23 19.67 2.56
C ALA A 148 -0.61 19.47 1.09
N ILE A 149 0.15 20.04 0.16
CA ILE A 149 -0.06 19.82 -1.28
C ILE A 149 0.23 18.35 -1.63
N GLN A 150 1.35 17.79 -1.17
CA GLN A 150 1.69 16.38 -1.39
C GLN A 150 0.60 15.45 -0.84
N GLU A 151 0.06 15.75 0.33
CA GLU A 151 -1.02 14.98 0.94
C GLU A 151 -2.31 14.98 0.12
N LEU A 152 -2.69 16.14 -0.43
CA LEU A 152 -3.90 16.27 -1.26
C LEU A 152 -3.74 15.71 -2.67
N THR A 153 -2.51 15.51 -3.14
CA THR A 153 -2.19 15.16 -4.52
C THR A 153 -1.55 13.79 -4.67
N ASP A 154 -1.12 13.16 -3.57
CA ASP A 154 -0.31 11.93 -3.57
C ASP A 154 0.98 12.08 -4.42
N LEU A 155 1.53 13.29 -4.52
CA LEU A 155 2.80 13.55 -5.20
C LEU A 155 3.96 13.29 -4.24
N GLU A 156 4.86 12.40 -4.61
CA GLU A 156 6.13 12.23 -3.87
C GLU A 156 7.04 13.44 -4.01
N ARG A 157 7.04 14.06 -5.19
CA ARG A 157 7.84 15.25 -5.51
C ARG A 157 7.02 16.25 -6.29
N ILE A 158 6.99 17.49 -5.80
CA ILE A 158 6.45 18.64 -6.50
C ILE A 158 7.59 19.32 -7.27
N GLU A 159 7.43 19.51 -8.57
CA GLU A 159 8.39 20.14 -9.46
C GLU A 159 8.06 21.60 -9.70
N GLU A 160 6.77 21.90 -9.85
CA GLU A 160 6.29 23.26 -10.07
C GLU A 160 4.85 23.44 -9.59
N GLY A 161 4.47 24.71 -9.37
CA GLY A 161 3.12 25.10 -9.00
C GLY A 161 2.94 25.29 -7.49
N SER A 162 1.74 25.72 -7.11
CA SER A 162 1.37 26.01 -5.73
C SER A 162 -0.14 25.90 -5.55
N LEU A 163 -0.57 25.89 -4.30
CA LEU A 163 -1.97 25.96 -3.91
C LEU A 163 -2.17 27.24 -3.09
N GLU A 164 -2.92 28.19 -3.65
CA GLU A 164 -3.26 29.45 -2.99
C GLU A 164 -4.51 29.28 -2.14
N CYS A 165 -4.43 29.61 -0.85
CA CYS A 165 -5.53 29.67 0.11
C CYS A 165 -5.98 31.12 0.32
N ARG A 166 -7.28 31.33 0.59
CA ARG A 166 -7.86 32.64 0.87
C ARG A 166 -8.92 32.54 1.97
N LEU A 167 -8.86 33.41 2.97
CA LEU A 167 -9.93 33.56 3.95
C LEU A 167 -11.09 34.33 3.31
N ASP A 168 -12.20 33.64 3.01
CA ASP A 168 -13.35 34.25 2.37
C ASP A 168 -14.22 35.02 3.33
N GLN A 169 -14.59 34.37 4.46
CA GLN A 169 -15.51 34.94 5.45
C GLN A 169 -15.57 34.13 6.73
N PHE A 170 -16.15 34.70 7.75
CA PHE A 170 -16.60 33.97 8.95
C PHE A 170 -18.10 33.67 8.82
N ILE A 171 -18.49 32.46 9.18
CA ILE A 171 -19.88 31.99 9.14
C ILE A 171 -20.25 31.30 10.45
N THR A 172 -21.54 31.18 10.73
CA THR A 172 -22.04 30.40 11.84
C THR A 172 -22.74 29.15 11.30
N LEU A 173 -22.20 27.97 11.66
CA LEU A 173 -22.79 26.67 11.36
C LEU A 173 -23.08 25.97 12.69
N GLU A 174 -24.30 25.42 12.85
CA GLU A 174 -24.71 24.70 14.06
C GLU A 174 -24.38 25.45 15.38
N LYS A 175 -24.59 26.76 15.39
CA LYS A 175 -24.29 27.70 16.49
C LYS A 175 -22.80 27.89 16.79
N ARG A 176 -21.89 27.36 15.99
CA ARG A 176 -20.44 27.53 16.13
C ARG A 176 -19.90 28.44 15.05
N ARG A 177 -18.90 29.23 15.42
CA ARG A 177 -18.24 30.16 14.50
C ARG A 177 -17.14 29.47 13.73
N HIS A 178 -17.20 29.56 12.38
CA HIS A 178 -16.23 28.97 11.47
C HIS A 178 -15.58 30.02 10.58
N ALA A 179 -14.33 29.81 10.25
CA ALA A 179 -13.68 30.46 9.12
C ALA A 179 -13.86 29.60 7.86
N ARG A 180 -14.38 30.21 6.78
CA ARG A 180 -14.42 29.57 5.47
C ARG A 180 -13.22 30.02 4.68
N VAL A 181 -12.40 29.06 4.24
CA VAL A 181 -11.20 29.27 3.44
C VAL A 181 -11.38 28.54 2.12
N SER A 182 -11.27 29.26 1.01
CA SER A 182 -11.16 28.65 -0.32
C SER A 182 -9.69 28.41 -0.69
N PHE A 183 -9.46 27.43 -1.55
CA PHE A 183 -8.14 27.18 -2.11
C PHE A 183 -8.24 26.74 -3.57
N ARG A 184 -7.20 27.08 -4.35
CA ARG A 184 -7.07 26.66 -5.74
C ARG A 184 -5.62 26.67 -6.18
N GLY A 185 -5.30 25.82 -7.15
CA GLY A 185 -3.98 25.84 -7.77
C GLY A 185 -3.78 24.73 -8.79
N THR A 186 -2.63 24.80 -9.42
CA THR A 186 -2.15 23.75 -10.32
C THR A 186 -0.75 23.38 -9.85
N VAL A 187 -0.51 22.07 -9.75
CA VAL A 187 0.79 21.52 -9.41
C VAL A 187 1.20 20.46 -10.40
N ARG A 188 2.49 20.37 -10.67
CA ARG A 188 3.11 19.32 -11.46
C ARG A 188 4.18 18.62 -10.62
N GLY A 189 4.29 17.32 -10.81
CA GLY A 189 5.25 16.51 -10.08
C GLY A 189 5.22 15.06 -10.53
N ALA A 190 5.74 14.18 -9.69
CA ALA A 190 5.75 12.76 -9.95
C ALA A 190 5.41 11.98 -8.67
N ASN A 191 4.79 10.83 -8.88
CA ASN A 191 4.60 9.76 -7.88
C ASN A 191 5.10 8.42 -8.46
N GLU A 192 4.77 7.31 -7.81
CA GLU A 192 5.19 5.97 -8.27
C GLU A 192 4.65 5.60 -9.67
N ASP A 193 3.50 6.17 -10.09
CA ASP A 193 2.90 5.96 -11.41
C ASP A 193 3.55 6.83 -12.51
N GLY A 194 4.39 7.78 -12.14
CA GLY A 194 5.12 8.65 -13.05
C GLY A 194 4.74 10.12 -12.97
N PRO A 195 5.11 10.91 -14.02
CA PRO A 195 4.85 12.35 -14.04
C PRO A 195 3.37 12.65 -14.19
N ASN A 196 2.88 13.63 -13.43
CA ASN A 196 1.49 14.06 -13.52
C ASN A 196 1.32 15.55 -13.23
N ARG A 197 0.15 16.08 -13.62
CA ARG A 197 -0.31 17.43 -13.36
C ARG A 197 -1.67 17.38 -12.71
N GLN A 198 -1.84 18.17 -11.66
CA GLN A 198 -3.09 18.23 -10.92
C GLN A 198 -3.60 19.66 -10.82
N GLU A 199 -4.89 19.84 -11.11
CA GLU A 199 -5.62 21.07 -10.93
C GLU A 199 -6.59 20.85 -9.76
N LEU A 200 -6.47 21.68 -8.71
CA LEU A 200 -7.23 21.54 -7.48
C LEU A 200 -8.01 22.82 -7.19
N GLU A 201 -9.25 22.67 -6.77
CA GLU A 201 -10.08 23.75 -6.23
C GLU A 201 -10.96 23.21 -5.09
N GLY A 202 -11.19 24.04 -4.08
CA GLY A 202 -12.03 23.63 -2.98
C GLY A 202 -12.15 24.67 -1.88
N TYR A 203 -12.69 24.23 -0.78
CA TYR A 203 -12.79 25.03 0.43
C TYR A 203 -12.83 24.14 1.67
N PHE A 204 -12.48 24.74 2.81
CA PHE A 204 -12.64 24.10 4.10
C PHE A 204 -13.26 25.03 5.13
N TYR A 205 -13.82 24.43 6.18
CA TYR A 205 -14.28 25.13 7.37
C TYR A 205 -13.34 24.83 8.54
N PHE A 206 -12.90 25.88 9.20
CA PHE A 206 -12.14 25.80 10.42
C PHE A 206 -13.01 26.25 11.59
N ASP A 207 -13.31 25.35 12.52
CA ASP A 207 -14.04 25.63 13.74
C ASP A 207 -13.15 26.46 14.67
N LEU A 208 -13.58 27.70 14.99
CA LEU A 208 -12.81 28.64 15.80
C LEU A 208 -12.92 28.35 17.31
N GLU A 209 -13.90 27.56 17.74
CA GLU A 209 -14.09 27.22 19.15
C GLU A 209 -13.21 26.02 19.54
N SER A 210 -13.24 24.98 18.75
CA SER A 210 -12.45 23.77 18.96
C SER A 210 -11.10 23.75 18.21
N ASN A 211 -10.80 24.82 17.47
CA ASN A 211 -9.53 25.04 16.77
C ASN A 211 -9.12 23.86 15.88
N HIS A 212 -10.02 23.41 15.01
CA HIS A 212 -9.73 22.33 14.08
C HIS A 212 -10.39 22.53 12.71
N LEU A 213 -9.78 21.96 11.68
CA LEU A 213 -10.40 21.81 10.37
C LEU A 213 -11.52 20.77 10.49
N SER A 214 -12.79 21.22 10.38
CA SER A 214 -13.97 20.38 10.61
C SER A 214 -14.56 19.81 9.33
N TYR A 215 -14.34 20.46 8.20
CA TYR A 215 -14.85 20.06 6.89
C TYR A 215 -13.90 20.48 5.78
N LEU A 216 -13.71 19.64 4.79
CA LEU A 216 -12.98 19.97 3.56
C LEU A 216 -13.73 19.39 2.34
N PHE A 217 -13.93 20.23 1.33
CA PHE A 217 -14.38 19.85 0.01
C PHE A 217 -13.29 20.15 -1.00
N LEU A 218 -12.95 19.17 -1.82
CA LEU A 218 -11.97 19.28 -2.90
C LEU A 218 -12.57 18.75 -4.19
N ARG A 219 -12.40 19.48 -5.28
CA ARG A 219 -12.51 18.98 -6.64
C ARG A 219 -11.12 18.96 -7.26
N GLY A 220 -10.74 17.83 -7.83
CA GLY A 220 -9.45 17.63 -8.45
C GLY A 220 -9.58 17.12 -9.88
N LYS A 221 -8.63 17.52 -10.72
CA LYS A 221 -8.40 16.96 -12.03
C LYS A 221 -6.96 16.52 -12.12
N HIS A 222 -6.75 15.23 -12.29
CA HIS A 222 -5.46 14.58 -12.36
C HIS A 222 -5.20 14.15 -13.81
N SER A 223 -4.18 14.72 -14.45
CA SER A 223 -3.70 14.37 -15.78
C SER A 223 -2.39 13.58 -15.63
N MET A 224 -2.41 12.31 -16.03
CA MET A 224 -1.22 11.46 -16.12
C MET A 224 -0.47 11.80 -17.40
N LEU A 225 0.85 11.93 -17.31
CA LEU A 225 1.70 12.36 -18.41
C LEU A 225 2.66 11.24 -18.81
N ASP A 226 2.97 11.13 -20.10
CA ASP A 226 4.09 10.31 -20.55
C ASP A 226 5.44 11.03 -20.37
N LYS A 227 6.53 10.38 -20.83
CA LYS A 227 7.89 10.92 -20.73
C LYS A 227 8.07 12.23 -21.51
N ASP A 228 7.26 12.45 -22.53
CA ASP A 228 7.28 13.65 -23.37
C ASP A 228 6.34 14.74 -22.86
N GLY A 229 5.68 14.52 -21.72
CA GLY A 229 4.74 15.44 -21.09
C GLY A 229 3.35 15.45 -21.73
N LYS A 230 3.04 14.49 -22.59
CA LYS A 230 1.72 14.35 -23.21
C LYS A 230 0.76 13.62 -22.26
N GLU A 231 -0.48 14.11 -22.19
CA GLU A 231 -1.53 13.49 -21.39
C GLU A 231 -1.91 12.10 -21.95
N VAL A 232 -1.76 11.07 -21.11
CA VAL A 232 -2.11 9.67 -21.41
C VAL A 232 -3.29 9.17 -20.59
N GLY A 233 -3.75 9.95 -19.63
CA GLY A 233 -4.93 9.65 -18.84
C GLY A 233 -5.39 10.87 -18.06
N ARG A 234 -6.68 10.87 -17.74
CA ARG A 234 -7.30 11.93 -16.95
C ARG A 234 -8.33 11.36 -16.01
N ILE A 235 -8.23 11.75 -14.75
CA ILE A 235 -9.22 11.42 -13.74
C ILE A 235 -9.69 12.72 -13.11
N GLU A 236 -11.00 12.88 -13.00
CA GLU A 236 -11.63 13.96 -12.26
C GLU A 236 -12.33 13.38 -11.03
N GLY A 237 -12.23 14.07 -9.91
CA GLY A 237 -12.77 13.56 -8.66
C GLY A 237 -13.28 14.65 -7.73
N ARG A 238 -14.11 14.22 -6.81
CA ARG A 238 -14.57 14.98 -5.65
C ARG A 238 -14.17 14.25 -4.39
N PHE A 239 -13.62 14.97 -3.45
CA PHE A 239 -13.27 14.49 -2.13
C PHE A 239 -13.99 15.33 -1.09
N VAL A 240 -14.58 14.70 -0.11
CA VAL A 240 -15.23 15.34 1.04
C VAL A 240 -14.66 14.70 2.30
N LEU A 241 -14.22 15.53 3.23
CA LEU A 241 -13.80 15.12 4.55
C LEU A 241 -14.64 15.87 5.59
N THR A 242 -15.14 15.14 6.58
CA THR A 242 -15.70 15.70 7.82
C THR A 242 -14.91 15.19 9.00
N ARG A 243 -14.65 16.03 9.98
CA ARG A 243 -13.92 15.66 11.18
C ARG A 243 -14.56 16.25 12.44
N GLN A 244 -14.63 15.41 13.47
CA GLN A 244 -15.05 15.80 14.81
C GLN A 244 -13.86 15.70 15.75
N ALA A 245 -13.55 16.79 16.43
CA ALA A 245 -12.46 16.86 17.39
C ALA A 245 -12.89 16.36 18.77
N HIS A 246 -11.91 15.99 19.60
CA HIS A 246 -12.10 15.59 21.00
C HIS A 246 -13.07 14.42 21.21
N THR A 247 -13.13 13.49 20.25
CA THR A 247 -13.85 12.23 20.42
C THR A 247 -13.10 11.31 21.39
N ARG A 248 -13.74 10.27 21.86
CA ARG A 248 -13.12 9.23 22.71
C ARG A 248 -13.60 7.86 22.26
N SER A 249 -12.63 6.99 22.00
CA SER A 249 -12.87 5.58 21.68
C SER A 249 -12.30 4.70 22.80
N THR A 250 -13.12 3.82 23.37
CA THR A 250 -12.63 2.83 24.36
C THR A 250 -11.57 1.91 23.77
N GLU A 251 -11.68 1.61 22.48
CA GLU A 251 -10.76 0.72 21.74
C GLU A 251 -9.40 1.38 21.46
N LEU A 252 -9.33 2.71 21.49
CA LEU A 252 -8.10 3.50 21.38
C LEU A 252 -7.65 4.07 22.73
N SER A 253 -8.27 3.68 23.84
CA SER A 253 -7.85 4.13 25.17
C SER A 253 -6.43 3.69 25.49
N GLU A 254 -5.74 4.44 26.36
CA GLU A 254 -4.37 4.11 26.78
C GLU A 254 -4.27 2.71 27.38
N SER A 255 -5.26 2.31 28.18
CA SER A 255 -5.31 0.97 28.77
C SER A 255 -5.40 -0.13 27.71
N THR A 256 -6.20 0.06 26.67
CA THR A 256 -6.34 -0.90 25.57
C THR A 256 -5.06 -0.96 24.73
N LEU A 257 -4.43 0.17 24.49
CA LEU A 257 -3.23 0.25 23.67
C LEU A 257 -1.94 -0.24 24.36
N LYS A 258 -1.90 -0.25 25.71
CA LYS A 258 -0.70 -0.74 26.46
C LYS A 258 -0.26 -2.17 26.13
N SER A 259 -1.19 -3.04 25.75
CA SER A 259 -0.91 -4.44 25.38
C SER A 259 -0.61 -4.66 23.89
N VAL A 260 -0.56 -3.58 23.12
CA VAL A 260 -0.48 -3.61 21.66
C VAL A 260 0.96 -3.33 21.21
N ALA A 261 1.47 -4.10 20.24
CA ALA A 261 2.77 -3.85 19.61
C ALA A 261 2.70 -2.58 18.74
N MET A 262 3.23 -1.47 19.26
CA MET A 262 3.17 -0.15 18.63
C MET A 262 4.36 0.15 17.71
N GLU A 263 5.42 -0.64 17.79
CA GLU A 263 6.62 -0.46 16.96
C GLU A 263 6.62 -1.47 15.82
N PRO A 264 7.00 -1.05 14.60
CA PRO A 264 7.13 -1.97 13.47
C PRO A 264 8.33 -2.89 13.69
N ASN A 265 8.14 -4.14 13.34
CA ASN A 265 9.20 -5.13 13.32
C ASN A 265 9.03 -6.07 12.13
N ALA A 266 9.97 -6.97 11.95
CA ALA A 266 9.97 -7.88 10.81
C ALA A 266 8.78 -8.86 10.79
N ASP A 267 8.05 -9.02 11.89
CA ASP A 267 6.91 -9.94 11.97
C ASP A 267 5.56 -9.22 11.76
N ASN A 268 5.34 -8.07 12.44
CA ASN A 268 4.08 -7.33 12.35
C ASN A 268 3.93 -6.47 11.08
N THR A 269 5.01 -6.34 10.30
CA THR A 269 4.99 -5.64 9.01
C THR A 269 4.91 -6.58 7.80
N LEU A 270 4.85 -7.90 8.01
CA LEU A 270 4.60 -8.85 6.93
C LEU A 270 3.27 -8.60 6.26
N LEU A 271 3.23 -8.86 4.96
CA LEU A 271 2.01 -8.86 4.17
C LEU A 271 1.43 -10.25 4.04
N LEU A 272 0.11 -10.33 3.99
CA LEU A 272 -0.62 -11.54 3.67
C LEU A 272 -0.92 -11.58 2.17
N TYR A 273 -0.46 -12.63 1.50
CA TYR A 273 -1.04 -13.06 0.24
C TYR A 273 -2.12 -14.08 0.54
N ASP A 274 -3.35 -13.84 0.10
CA ASP A 274 -4.48 -14.76 0.22
C ASP A 274 -5.22 -14.82 -1.10
N ASN A 275 -5.18 -15.97 -1.76
CA ASN A 275 -5.85 -16.19 -3.04
C ASN A 275 -6.74 -17.45 -2.95
N PRO A 276 -8.03 -17.27 -2.67
CA PRO A 276 -8.99 -18.37 -2.55
C PRO A 276 -9.15 -19.18 -3.85
N ASP A 277 -9.00 -18.55 -5.01
CA ASP A 277 -9.13 -19.21 -6.31
C ASP A 277 -7.99 -20.20 -6.57
N LEU A 278 -6.78 -19.83 -6.17
CA LEU A 278 -5.62 -20.72 -6.18
C LEU A 278 -5.61 -21.67 -4.98
N GLY A 279 -6.32 -21.34 -3.92
CA GLY A 279 -6.31 -22.10 -2.68
C GLY A 279 -4.97 -22.03 -1.94
N VAL A 280 -4.34 -20.87 -1.90
CA VAL A 280 -3.06 -20.66 -1.22
C VAL A 280 -3.03 -19.34 -0.47
N ARG A 281 -2.41 -19.36 0.70
CA ARG A 281 -2.04 -18.15 1.45
C ARG A 281 -0.64 -18.28 2.02
N PHE A 282 0.06 -17.14 2.14
CA PHE A 282 1.38 -17.05 2.76
C PHE A 282 1.70 -15.62 3.21
N LEU A 283 2.71 -15.48 4.06
CA LEU A 283 3.24 -14.20 4.50
C LEU A 283 4.52 -13.87 3.73
N TYR A 284 4.70 -12.58 3.42
CA TYR A 284 5.90 -12.12 2.73
C TYR A 284 6.32 -10.72 3.18
N ALA A 285 7.61 -10.40 3.09
CA ALA A 285 8.13 -9.11 3.47
C ALA A 285 7.76 -8.03 2.42
N ARG A 286 7.59 -6.79 2.84
CA ARG A 286 7.14 -5.66 2.00
C ARG A 286 8.04 -5.31 0.84
N ARG A 287 9.31 -5.75 0.84
CA ARG A 287 10.20 -5.53 -0.31
C ARG A 287 9.83 -6.37 -1.54
N TRP A 288 9.04 -7.43 -1.34
CA TRP A 288 8.58 -8.30 -2.42
C TRP A 288 7.26 -7.82 -2.98
N HIS A 289 7.17 -7.75 -4.30
CA HIS A 289 5.93 -7.44 -5.02
C HIS A 289 5.40 -8.69 -5.71
N VAL A 290 4.10 -8.90 -5.66
CA VAL A 290 3.46 -9.96 -6.44
C VAL A 290 3.43 -9.53 -7.90
N ALA A 291 4.40 -9.98 -8.69
CA ALA A 291 4.57 -9.61 -10.09
C ALA A 291 3.47 -10.21 -10.98
N GLY A 292 2.90 -11.35 -10.58
CA GLY A 292 1.80 -11.95 -11.32
C GLY A 292 1.43 -13.35 -10.88
N VAL A 293 0.30 -13.80 -11.39
CA VAL A 293 -0.24 -15.15 -11.20
C VAL A 293 -0.47 -15.77 -12.57
N ARG A 294 0.11 -16.96 -12.79
CA ARG A 294 -0.07 -17.69 -14.03
C ARG A 294 -0.33 -19.17 -13.78
N GLY A 295 -1.55 -19.62 -14.08
CA GLY A 295 -1.96 -21.01 -13.78
C GLY A 295 -1.94 -21.29 -12.28
N THR A 296 -1.03 -22.16 -11.84
CA THR A 296 -0.81 -22.52 -10.43
C THR A 296 0.45 -21.85 -9.84
N GLN A 297 1.00 -20.85 -10.53
CA GLN A 297 2.23 -20.17 -10.13
C GLN A 297 1.95 -18.76 -9.64
N VAL A 298 2.65 -18.36 -8.59
CA VAL A 298 2.71 -17.00 -8.06
C VAL A 298 4.17 -16.53 -8.13
N ALA A 299 4.39 -15.44 -8.86
CA ALA A 299 5.71 -14.82 -8.96
C ALA A 299 5.79 -13.57 -8.09
N LEU A 300 6.88 -13.45 -7.33
CA LEU A 300 7.22 -12.23 -6.60
C LEU A 300 8.59 -11.74 -7.07
N ASP A 301 8.75 -10.44 -7.15
CA ASP A 301 10.02 -9.79 -7.46
C ASP A 301 10.40 -8.75 -6.41
N SER A 302 11.64 -8.33 -6.44
CA SER A 302 12.19 -7.30 -5.59
C SER A 302 12.99 -6.30 -6.44
N ALA A 303 13.04 -5.06 -6.00
CA ALA A 303 13.73 -3.97 -6.72
C ALA A 303 15.23 -4.22 -6.97
N ASP A 304 15.87 -5.12 -6.21
CA ASP A 304 17.27 -5.52 -6.41
C ASP A 304 17.47 -6.56 -7.52
N GLY A 305 16.38 -7.06 -8.13
CA GLY A 305 16.38 -8.08 -9.17
C GLY A 305 16.34 -9.52 -8.65
N SER A 306 16.18 -9.72 -7.34
CA SER A 306 15.85 -11.02 -6.75
C SER A 306 14.40 -11.38 -7.07
N GLY A 307 14.07 -12.68 -7.13
CA GLY A 307 12.71 -13.14 -7.46
C GLY A 307 12.37 -14.46 -6.78
N ILE A 308 11.08 -14.67 -6.51
CA ILE A 308 10.54 -15.90 -5.93
C ILE A 308 9.43 -16.42 -6.85
N LEU A 309 9.48 -17.70 -7.15
CA LEU A 309 8.42 -18.43 -7.85
C LEU A 309 7.87 -19.50 -6.92
N LEU A 310 6.59 -19.39 -6.58
CA LEU A 310 5.84 -20.42 -5.87
C LEU A 310 4.97 -21.15 -6.87
N THR A 311 5.07 -22.48 -6.91
CA THR A 311 4.26 -23.36 -7.78
C THR A 311 3.45 -24.32 -6.91
N LEU A 312 2.16 -24.44 -7.20
CA LEU A 312 1.25 -25.37 -6.53
C LEU A 312 1.03 -26.62 -7.38
N ASP A 313 1.09 -27.76 -6.74
CA ASP A 313 0.91 -29.06 -7.37
C ASP A 313 -0.14 -29.89 -6.64
N PRO A 314 -0.90 -30.75 -7.34
CA PRO A 314 -1.69 -31.78 -6.74
C PRO A 314 -0.82 -32.70 -5.85
N LEU A 315 -1.38 -33.26 -4.79
CA LEU A 315 -0.64 -34.11 -3.87
C LEU A 315 0.04 -35.30 -4.57
N THR A 316 -0.59 -35.83 -5.61
CA THR A 316 -0.08 -36.92 -6.46
C THR A 316 1.18 -36.57 -7.26
N ARG A 317 1.41 -35.27 -7.50
CA ARG A 317 2.58 -34.75 -8.23
C ARG A 317 3.54 -33.96 -7.35
N ALA A 318 3.17 -33.76 -6.09
CA ALA A 318 3.98 -33.00 -5.14
C ALA A 318 5.43 -33.54 -5.12
N ALA A 319 6.37 -32.64 -5.35
CA ALA A 319 7.78 -32.99 -5.36
C ALA A 319 8.28 -33.40 -3.96
N THR A 320 9.36 -34.18 -3.93
CA THR A 320 10.25 -34.32 -2.75
C THR A 320 11.44 -33.39 -2.93
N GLY A 321 12.15 -33.09 -1.86
CA GLY A 321 13.37 -32.27 -1.94
C GLY A 321 14.41 -32.85 -2.89
N GLU A 322 14.62 -34.17 -2.87
CA GLU A 322 15.56 -34.87 -3.76
C GLU A 322 15.17 -34.76 -5.24
N ARG A 323 13.89 -35.01 -5.54
CA ARG A 323 13.38 -34.89 -6.90
C ARG A 323 13.51 -33.45 -7.41
N PHE A 324 13.14 -32.48 -6.59
CA PHE A 324 13.20 -31.07 -6.98
C PHE A 324 14.65 -30.58 -7.13
N LEU A 325 15.58 -31.08 -6.30
CA LEU A 325 17.01 -30.83 -6.47
C LEU A 325 17.52 -31.35 -7.81
N ALA A 326 17.15 -32.58 -8.20
CA ALA A 326 17.56 -33.15 -9.48
C ALA A 326 17.02 -32.33 -10.68
N GLU A 327 15.73 -31.98 -10.66
CA GLU A 327 15.09 -31.14 -11.68
C GLU A 327 15.72 -29.74 -11.75
N SER A 328 16.05 -29.13 -10.61
CA SER A 328 16.69 -27.80 -10.54
C SER A 328 18.11 -27.79 -11.07
N ARG A 329 18.90 -28.86 -10.81
CA ARG A 329 20.25 -29.01 -11.38
C ARG A 329 20.21 -29.17 -12.89
N ASP A 330 19.30 -30.00 -13.40
CA ASP A 330 19.11 -30.19 -14.85
C ASP A 330 18.69 -28.87 -15.53
N TRP A 331 17.78 -28.13 -14.92
CA TRP A 331 17.36 -26.83 -15.43
C TRP A 331 18.52 -25.82 -15.48
N LEU A 332 19.30 -25.67 -14.40
CA LEU A 332 20.45 -24.77 -14.36
C LEU A 332 21.52 -25.16 -15.38
N SER A 333 21.74 -26.46 -15.57
CA SER A 333 22.66 -26.97 -16.61
C SER A 333 22.21 -26.58 -18.02
N LYS A 334 20.91 -26.72 -18.32
CA LYS A 334 20.31 -26.27 -19.59
C LYS A 334 20.42 -24.76 -19.82
N GLN A 335 20.42 -23.98 -18.73
CA GLN A 335 20.66 -22.54 -18.78
C GLN A 335 22.17 -22.17 -18.87
N GLN A 336 23.06 -23.17 -18.99
CA GLN A 336 24.52 -22.99 -19.01
C GLN A 336 25.06 -22.29 -17.76
N ALA A 337 24.37 -22.42 -16.61
CA ALA A 337 24.84 -21.94 -15.34
C ALA A 337 25.91 -22.88 -14.76
N ARG A 338 27.01 -22.32 -14.28
CA ARG A 338 28.05 -23.06 -13.57
C ARG A 338 27.66 -23.20 -12.09
N LEU A 339 27.44 -24.43 -11.64
CA LEU A 339 27.19 -24.72 -10.25
C LEU A 339 28.49 -24.56 -9.45
N LEU A 340 28.45 -23.79 -8.37
CA LEU A 340 29.58 -23.53 -7.48
C LEU A 340 29.45 -24.35 -6.20
N ARG A 341 28.21 -24.50 -5.68
CA ARG A 341 27.89 -25.28 -4.49
C ARG A 341 26.49 -25.89 -4.63
N VAL A 342 26.34 -27.08 -4.05
CA VAL A 342 25.07 -27.83 -4.02
C VAL A 342 24.87 -28.33 -2.60
N ASP A 343 23.83 -27.86 -1.92
CA ASP A 343 23.43 -28.39 -0.61
C ASP A 343 22.41 -29.52 -0.79
N ALA A 344 22.54 -30.58 0.01
CA ALA A 344 21.55 -31.66 0.05
C ALA A 344 20.25 -31.19 0.72
N PRO A 345 19.09 -31.74 0.33
CA PRO A 345 17.83 -31.45 0.99
C PRO A 345 17.85 -31.81 2.48
N ARG A 346 17.37 -30.89 3.30
CA ARG A 346 17.21 -31.10 4.74
C ARG A 346 15.79 -30.79 5.18
N THR A 347 15.27 -31.51 6.14
CA THR A 347 13.96 -31.25 6.72
C THR A 347 14.04 -30.04 7.66
N VAL A 348 13.26 -29.01 7.36
CA VAL A 348 13.07 -27.81 8.19
C VAL A 348 11.93 -28.04 9.19
N ARG A 349 10.87 -28.71 8.75
CA ARG A 349 9.69 -29.02 9.55
C ARG A 349 9.11 -30.38 9.12
N SER A 350 8.67 -31.17 10.08
CA SER A 350 8.17 -32.54 9.84
C SER A 350 6.64 -32.58 9.59
N SER A 351 5.87 -31.63 10.13
CA SER A 351 4.39 -31.61 9.97
C SER A 351 3.86 -30.18 9.91
N PRO A 352 3.28 -29.75 8.79
CA PRO A 352 3.43 -30.38 7.48
C PRO A 352 4.89 -30.40 7.03
N ILE A 353 5.24 -31.34 6.17
CA ILE A 353 6.63 -31.51 5.70
C ILE A 353 7.08 -30.23 4.97
N LEU A 354 8.25 -29.74 5.37
CA LEU A 354 8.96 -28.67 4.68
C LEU A 354 10.43 -29.04 4.58
N GLU A 355 10.92 -29.17 3.35
CA GLU A 355 12.32 -29.48 3.05
C GLU A 355 12.97 -28.26 2.40
N HIS A 356 14.26 -28.08 2.62
CA HIS A 356 15.07 -26.97 2.11
C HIS A 356 16.38 -27.45 1.52
N PHE A 357 16.82 -26.83 0.42
CA PHE A 357 18.18 -26.94 -0.12
C PHE A 357 18.54 -25.66 -0.89
N ALA A 358 19.84 -25.42 -1.09
CA ALA A 358 20.31 -24.27 -1.86
C ALA A 358 21.37 -24.67 -2.89
N LEU A 359 21.42 -23.92 -3.99
CA LEU A 359 22.41 -24.03 -5.04
C LEU A 359 23.07 -22.67 -5.25
N GLU A 360 24.41 -22.59 -5.14
CA GLU A 360 25.15 -21.43 -5.61
C GLU A 360 25.52 -21.63 -7.08
N ALA A 361 25.24 -20.65 -7.89
CA ALA A 361 25.48 -20.72 -9.31
C ALA A 361 25.99 -19.39 -9.87
N GLU A 362 26.64 -19.49 -11.03
CA GLU A 362 27.10 -18.35 -11.81
C GLU A 362 26.62 -18.50 -13.25
N MET A 363 25.99 -17.47 -13.77
CA MET A 363 25.56 -17.38 -15.17
C MET A 363 26.13 -16.12 -15.79
N GLY A 364 26.98 -16.29 -16.80
CA GLY A 364 27.80 -15.19 -17.32
C GLY A 364 28.79 -14.70 -16.25
N LYS A 365 28.67 -13.45 -15.84
CA LYS A 365 29.49 -12.84 -14.75
C LYS A 365 28.71 -12.63 -13.45
N GLN A 366 27.46 -13.09 -13.41
CA GLN A 366 26.59 -12.85 -12.27
C GLN A 366 26.49 -14.08 -11.39
N LYS A 367 26.89 -13.96 -10.14
CA LYS A 367 26.68 -14.96 -9.09
C LYS A 367 25.33 -14.77 -8.45
N PHE A 368 24.67 -15.85 -8.10
CA PHE A 368 23.38 -15.86 -7.40
C PHE A 368 23.23 -17.14 -6.59
N VAL A 369 22.33 -17.12 -5.62
CA VAL A 369 21.89 -18.29 -4.89
C VAL A 369 20.47 -18.62 -5.31
N MET A 370 20.24 -19.87 -5.67
CA MET A 370 18.91 -20.45 -5.79
C MET A 370 18.56 -21.12 -4.48
N ASP A 371 17.58 -20.54 -3.78
CA ASP A 371 17.11 -21.04 -2.48
C ASP A 371 15.77 -21.73 -2.68
N TYR A 372 15.66 -23.00 -2.29
CA TYR A 372 14.55 -23.86 -2.63
C TYR A 372 13.86 -24.44 -1.39
N TYR A 373 12.53 -24.39 -1.41
CA TYR A 373 11.70 -25.05 -0.41
C TYR A 373 10.64 -25.93 -1.08
N VAL A 374 10.37 -27.06 -0.47
CA VAL A 374 9.35 -28.01 -0.90
C VAL A 374 8.46 -28.32 0.29
N THR A 375 7.15 -28.12 0.15
CA THR A 375 6.18 -28.48 1.20
C THR A 375 5.14 -29.42 0.66
N ARG A 376 4.75 -30.41 1.49
CA ARG A 376 3.63 -31.33 1.22
C ARG A 376 2.63 -31.23 2.35
N GLN A 377 1.40 -30.93 2.00
CA GLN A 377 0.27 -30.72 2.89
C GLN A 377 -0.90 -31.62 2.47
N SER A 378 -1.92 -31.77 3.30
CA SER A 378 -3.05 -32.66 3.01
C SER A 378 -3.82 -32.31 1.72
N LYS A 379 -3.77 -31.06 1.27
CA LYS A 379 -4.51 -30.53 0.12
C LYS A 379 -3.66 -30.33 -1.15
N GLY A 380 -2.37 -30.68 -1.10
CA GLY A 380 -1.45 -30.51 -2.22
C GLY A 380 -0.01 -30.28 -1.80
N GLY A 381 0.84 -30.00 -2.76
CA GLY A 381 2.23 -29.59 -2.57
C GLY A 381 2.51 -28.18 -3.09
N ALA A 382 3.59 -27.61 -2.62
CA ALA A 382 4.13 -26.39 -3.19
C ALA A 382 5.65 -26.46 -3.26
N THR A 383 6.20 -25.94 -4.38
CA THR A 383 7.62 -25.68 -4.54
C THR A 383 7.84 -24.17 -4.56
N ILE A 384 8.87 -23.71 -3.83
CA ILE A 384 9.31 -22.32 -3.81
C ILE A 384 10.73 -22.29 -4.34
N ALA A 385 10.96 -21.55 -5.41
CA ALA A 385 12.29 -21.33 -5.98
C ALA A 385 12.59 -19.82 -5.90
N ALA A 386 13.58 -19.44 -5.10
CA ALA A 386 14.02 -18.06 -4.96
C ALA A 386 15.38 -17.86 -5.59
N ARG A 387 15.48 -16.97 -6.57
CA ARG A 387 16.76 -16.48 -7.12
C ARG A 387 17.17 -15.25 -6.34
N LEU A 388 18.22 -15.37 -5.54
CA LEU A 388 18.71 -14.34 -4.64
C LEU A 388 20.06 -13.80 -5.12
N LEU A 389 20.18 -12.49 -5.21
CA LEU A 389 21.43 -11.82 -5.52
C LEU A 389 22.30 -11.69 -4.26
N PRO A 390 23.65 -11.61 -4.38
CA PRO A 390 24.57 -11.64 -3.23
C PRO A 390 24.38 -10.51 -2.22
N ARG A 391 23.81 -9.37 -2.66
CA ARG A 391 23.53 -8.25 -1.78
C ARG A 391 22.45 -8.61 -0.76
N ASP A 392 22.75 -8.45 0.52
CA ASP A 392 21.84 -8.76 1.65
C ASP A 392 21.34 -10.22 1.68
N LEU A 393 22.11 -11.16 1.13
CA LEU A 393 21.73 -12.56 0.95
C LEU A 393 21.15 -13.20 2.22
N ALA A 394 21.79 -13.02 3.37
CA ALA A 394 21.32 -13.61 4.63
C ALA A 394 19.95 -13.08 5.08
N ALA A 395 19.65 -11.81 4.83
CA ALA A 395 18.34 -11.22 5.10
C ALA A 395 17.29 -11.77 4.13
N LEU A 396 17.62 -11.82 2.83
CA LEU A 396 16.75 -12.38 1.80
C LEU A 396 16.39 -13.83 2.08
N GLN A 397 17.37 -14.69 2.45
CA GLN A 397 17.12 -16.08 2.81
C GLN A 397 16.18 -16.24 4.00
N LYS A 398 16.32 -15.42 5.04
CA LYS A 398 15.38 -15.41 6.18
C LYS A 398 13.96 -15.03 5.77
N GLU A 399 13.81 -14.10 4.84
CA GLU A 399 12.50 -13.70 4.32
C GLU A 399 11.86 -14.81 3.49
N VAL A 400 12.63 -15.49 2.63
CA VAL A 400 12.16 -16.65 1.86
C VAL A 400 11.78 -17.82 2.77
N GLU A 401 12.59 -18.08 3.81
CA GLU A 401 12.26 -19.10 4.82
C GLU A 401 10.93 -18.78 5.53
N ARG A 402 10.73 -17.53 5.98
CA ARG A 402 9.48 -17.09 6.60
C ARG A 402 8.29 -17.28 5.66
N LEU A 403 8.45 -16.90 4.39
CA LEU A 403 7.44 -17.15 3.37
C LEU A 403 7.14 -18.65 3.29
N ALA A 404 8.15 -19.50 3.09
CA ALA A 404 7.99 -20.94 2.93
C ALA A 404 7.33 -21.61 4.13
N VAL A 405 7.73 -21.23 5.35
CA VAL A 405 7.13 -21.72 6.61
C VAL A 405 5.67 -21.33 6.73
N SER A 406 5.28 -20.17 6.19
CA SER A 406 3.92 -19.63 6.29
C SER A 406 2.96 -20.15 5.21
N VAL A 407 3.47 -20.83 4.17
CA VAL A 407 2.62 -21.36 3.08
C VAL A 407 1.58 -22.33 3.62
N ALA A 408 0.32 -22.02 3.36
CA ALA A 408 -0.82 -22.87 3.65
C ALA A 408 -1.65 -23.09 2.39
N ILE A 409 -1.83 -24.36 2.03
CA ILE A 409 -2.70 -24.78 0.92
C ILE A 409 -4.10 -24.95 1.49
N THR A 410 -5.02 -24.07 1.09
CA THR A 410 -6.36 -23.94 1.69
C THR A 410 -7.45 -24.69 0.92
N ARG A 411 -7.15 -25.09 -0.33
CA ARG A 411 -8.04 -25.83 -1.22
C ARG A 411 -7.30 -27.00 -1.86
N ASP A 412 -8.00 -28.11 -2.11
CA ASP A 412 -7.44 -29.25 -2.84
C ASP A 412 -6.95 -28.83 -4.21
N GLN A 413 -5.67 -29.12 -4.46
CA GLN A 413 -5.06 -28.91 -5.78
C GLN A 413 -5.44 -30.08 -6.67
N VAL A 414 -6.16 -29.80 -7.74
CA VAL A 414 -6.67 -30.84 -8.69
C VAL A 414 -5.85 -30.80 -9.96
N ASP A 415 -5.62 -31.97 -10.54
CA ASP A 415 -5.05 -32.07 -11.88
C ASP A 415 -5.98 -31.36 -12.90
N LYS A 416 -5.58 -30.19 -13.36
CA LYS A 416 -6.26 -29.60 -14.52
C LYS A 416 -5.88 -30.43 -15.76
N PRO A 417 -6.87 -30.93 -16.54
CA PRO A 417 -6.53 -31.58 -17.80
C PRO A 417 -5.70 -30.63 -18.65
N ALA A 418 -4.60 -31.13 -19.19
CA ALA A 418 -3.77 -30.37 -20.12
C ALA A 418 -4.67 -29.91 -21.28
N LYS A 419 -4.78 -28.60 -21.47
CA LYS A 419 -5.44 -27.99 -22.63
C LYS A 419 -4.47 -28.00 -23.80
#